data_6ae6bf505e2827254823cdb9172417cc
#
_entry.id   6ae6bf505e2827254823cdb9172417cc
#
_cell.length_a   1.000
_cell.length_b   1.000
_cell.length_c   1.000
_cell.angle_alpha   90.00
_cell.angle_beta   90.00
_cell.angle_gamma   90.00
#
_symmetry.space_group_name_H-M   'P 1'
#
loop_
_entity.id
_entity.type
_entity.pdbx_description
1 polymer ?
#
loop_
_entity_poly.entity_id
_entity_poly.type
_entity_poly.pdbx_seq_one_letter_code
_entity_poly.pdbx_strand_id
1 'polypeptide(L)'
;MKILVLNGPNLNLLGQREPGVYGTESYEHLCALVKAHGEARGADVTCFQSNHEGDLIDMIHGANGVYDAIIFNPGAFTHYSYALHDALKAIQTPCIEVHISNVHQREEFRHKSVTAPACVGQICGLGLKGYLLAMDYFLGYGE
;
A
#
# COMPACT_ATOMS: atom_id res chain seq x y z
N MET A 1 1.43 6.77 16.82
CA MET A 1 1.88 5.78 15.81
C MET A 1 2.21 6.50 14.53
N LYS A 2 3.29 6.10 13.87
CA LYS A 2 3.71 6.64 12.58
C LYS A 2 3.49 5.59 11.50
N ILE A 3 2.71 5.93 10.48
CA ILE A 3 2.35 5.01 9.39
C ILE A 3 2.86 5.57 8.07
N LEU A 4 3.54 4.71 7.30
CA LEU A 4 3.94 5.00 5.93
C LEU A 4 2.93 4.35 4.96
N VAL A 5 2.31 5.17 4.11
CA VAL A 5 1.47 4.69 3.01
C VAL A 5 2.31 4.80 1.74
N LEU A 6 2.73 3.64 1.23
CA LEU A 6 3.68 3.52 0.13
C LEU A 6 2.97 3.02 -1.12
N ASN A 7 3.14 3.73 -2.22
CA ASN A 7 2.44 3.46 -3.48
C ASN A 7 3.44 3.29 -4.63
N GLY A 8 3.25 2.23 -5.39
CA GLY A 8 4.10 1.85 -6.50
C GLY A 8 3.72 2.50 -7.83
N PRO A 9 4.17 1.87 -8.95
CA PRO A 9 4.07 2.48 -10.27
C PRO A 9 2.64 2.72 -10.70
N ASN A 10 2.47 3.82 -11.40
CA ASN A 10 1.21 4.27 -12.03
C ASN A 10 0.16 4.77 -11.03
N LEU A 11 0.37 4.69 -9.73
CA LEU A 11 -0.59 5.18 -8.74
C LEU A 11 -0.67 6.71 -8.75
N ASN A 12 0.37 7.38 -9.26
CA ASN A 12 0.33 8.82 -9.50
C ASN A 12 -0.73 9.22 -10.54
N LEU A 13 -1.16 8.27 -11.39
CA LEU A 13 -2.19 8.49 -12.42
C LEU A 13 -3.58 8.02 -11.97
N LEU A 14 -3.76 7.77 -10.69
CA LEU A 14 -5.03 7.34 -10.14
C LEU A 14 -6.12 8.37 -10.48
N GLY A 15 -7.28 7.88 -10.94
CA GLY A 15 -8.38 8.71 -11.42
C GLY A 15 -8.31 9.04 -12.91
N GLN A 16 -7.13 8.90 -13.53
CA GLN A 16 -6.91 9.18 -14.96
C GLN A 16 -6.75 7.90 -15.78
N ARG A 17 -6.38 6.79 -15.12
CA ARG A 17 -6.06 5.51 -15.74
C ARG A 17 -7.14 4.49 -15.39
N GLU A 18 -7.74 3.89 -16.44
CA GLU A 18 -8.72 2.82 -16.30
C GLU A 18 -9.74 3.06 -15.16
N PRO A 19 -10.58 4.12 -15.24
CA PRO A 19 -11.50 4.45 -14.13
C PRO A 19 -12.45 3.32 -13.76
N GLY A 20 -12.81 2.44 -14.71
CA GLY A 20 -13.66 1.28 -14.45
C GLY A 20 -13.01 0.23 -13.56
N VAL A 21 -11.66 0.24 -13.44
CA VAL A 21 -10.89 -0.70 -12.62
C VAL A 21 -10.47 -0.07 -11.30
N TYR A 22 -9.93 1.17 -11.35
CA TYR A 22 -9.30 1.83 -10.20
C TYR A 22 -10.15 2.94 -9.60
N GLY A 23 -11.31 3.28 -10.21
CA GLY A 23 -12.14 4.39 -9.79
C GLY A 23 -11.71 5.71 -10.40
N THR A 24 -12.43 6.78 -10.07
CA THR A 24 -12.22 8.14 -10.61
C THR A 24 -11.52 9.07 -9.63
N GLU A 25 -11.26 8.64 -8.40
CA GLU A 25 -10.64 9.46 -7.38
C GLU A 25 -9.14 9.58 -7.61
N SER A 26 -8.59 10.77 -7.36
CA SER A 26 -7.17 11.07 -7.64
C SER A 26 -6.24 10.52 -6.57
N TYR A 27 -4.93 10.51 -6.87
CA TYR A 27 -3.91 10.19 -5.89
C TYR A 27 -3.90 11.19 -4.73
N GLU A 28 -4.10 12.48 -5.03
CA GLU A 28 -4.19 13.53 -4.00
C GLU A 28 -5.35 13.28 -3.05
N HIS A 29 -6.49 12.81 -3.59
CA HIS A 29 -7.64 12.42 -2.77
C HIS A 29 -7.29 11.25 -1.85
N LEU A 30 -6.60 10.23 -2.39
CA LEU A 30 -6.14 9.11 -1.59
C LEU A 30 -5.27 9.57 -0.42
N CYS A 31 -4.29 10.43 -0.70
CA CYS A 31 -3.39 10.95 0.34
C CYS A 31 -4.15 11.71 1.42
N ALA A 32 -5.10 12.56 1.01
CA ALA A 32 -5.93 13.31 1.96
C ALA A 32 -6.78 12.36 2.82
N LEU A 33 -7.35 11.34 2.19
CA LEU A 33 -8.21 10.36 2.86
C LEU A 33 -7.45 9.57 3.94
N VAL A 34 -6.27 9.04 3.61
CA VAL A 34 -5.48 8.25 4.57
C VAL A 34 -4.93 9.11 5.70
N LYS A 35 -4.52 10.35 5.39
CA LYS A 35 -4.04 11.28 6.42
C LYS A 35 -5.14 11.64 7.40
N ALA A 36 -6.32 12.01 6.89
CA ALA A 36 -7.47 12.34 7.74
C ALA A 36 -7.87 11.16 8.62
N HIS A 37 -7.90 9.95 8.06
CA HIS A 37 -8.27 8.75 8.80
C HIS A 37 -7.28 8.46 9.93
N GLY A 38 -6.00 8.58 9.66
CA GLY A 38 -4.97 8.36 10.69
C GLY A 38 -4.96 9.45 11.76
N GLU A 39 -5.05 10.72 11.34
CA GLU A 39 -5.04 11.87 12.26
C GLU A 39 -6.22 11.82 13.23
N ALA A 40 -7.39 11.39 12.78
CA ALA A 40 -8.57 11.22 13.64
C ALA A 40 -8.32 10.21 14.76
N ARG A 41 -7.33 9.34 14.62
CA ARG A 41 -6.92 8.33 15.59
C ARG A 41 -5.58 8.65 16.25
N GLY A 42 -5.06 9.86 16.06
CA GLY A 42 -3.81 10.30 16.66
C GLY A 42 -2.54 9.77 15.95
N ALA A 43 -2.67 9.23 14.76
CA ALA A 43 -1.53 8.72 13.99
C ALA A 43 -0.94 9.81 13.09
N ASP A 44 0.36 9.73 12.86
CA ASP A 44 1.08 10.55 11.90
C ASP A 44 1.26 9.73 10.62
N VAL A 45 0.67 10.17 9.52
CA VAL A 45 0.64 9.44 8.26
C VAL A 45 1.43 10.16 7.19
N THR A 46 2.39 9.46 6.58
CA THR A 46 3.17 9.95 5.44
C THR A 46 2.83 9.13 4.22
N CYS A 47 2.54 9.80 3.09
CA CYS A 47 2.33 9.15 1.80
C CYS A 47 3.57 9.34 0.93
N PHE A 48 3.95 8.27 0.22
CA PHE A 48 5.04 8.30 -0.76
C PHE A 48 4.62 7.46 -1.96
N GLN A 49 4.99 7.93 -3.15
CA GLN A 49 4.72 7.24 -4.41
C GLN A 49 5.95 7.30 -5.30
N SER A 50 6.28 6.19 -5.95
CA SER A 50 7.33 6.16 -6.97
C SER A 50 7.00 5.11 -8.03
N ASN A 51 7.42 5.41 -9.26
CA ASN A 51 7.39 4.44 -10.37
C ASN A 51 8.67 3.60 -10.42
N HIS A 52 9.63 3.86 -9.55
CA HIS A 52 10.94 3.22 -9.56
C HIS A 52 11.06 2.21 -8.42
N GLU A 53 11.39 0.97 -8.77
CA GLU A 53 11.53 -0.11 -7.81
C GLU A 53 12.57 0.22 -6.72
N GLY A 54 13.72 0.79 -7.13
CA GLY A 54 14.78 1.16 -6.19
C GLY A 54 14.34 2.19 -5.17
N ASP A 55 13.51 3.17 -5.57
CA ASP A 55 12.97 4.16 -4.62
C ASP A 55 12.10 3.48 -3.56
N LEU A 56 11.29 2.52 -3.98
CA LEU A 56 10.41 1.78 -3.06
C LEU A 56 11.23 0.93 -2.10
N ILE A 57 12.29 0.28 -2.58
CA ILE A 57 13.20 -0.48 -1.74
C ILE A 57 13.86 0.43 -0.69
N ASP A 58 14.36 1.58 -1.11
CA ASP A 58 15.01 2.52 -0.20
C ASP A 58 14.03 3.06 0.86
N MET A 59 12.78 3.32 0.47
CA MET A 59 11.74 3.74 1.42
C MET A 59 11.42 2.65 2.43
N ILE A 60 11.37 1.40 1.99
CA ILE A 60 11.12 0.26 2.89
C ILE A 60 12.27 0.12 3.89
N HIS A 61 13.53 0.17 3.41
CA HIS A 61 14.70 0.13 4.30
C HIS A 61 14.68 1.29 5.29
N GLY A 62 14.36 2.50 4.82
CA GLY A 62 14.31 3.69 5.66
C GLY A 62 13.17 3.68 6.67
N ALA A 63 12.15 2.87 6.44
CA ALA A 63 11.02 2.77 7.37
C ALA A 63 11.36 1.99 8.63
N ASN A 64 12.36 1.12 8.57
CA ASN A 64 12.73 0.27 9.69
C ASN A 64 13.19 1.12 10.88
N GLY A 65 12.50 0.99 12.00
CA GLY A 65 12.79 1.76 13.22
C GLY A 65 12.32 3.21 13.20
N VAL A 66 11.69 3.67 12.11
CA VAL A 66 11.15 5.04 11.97
C VAL A 66 9.62 5.01 11.95
N TYR A 67 9.04 4.12 11.16
CA TYR A 67 7.59 3.93 11.09
C TYR A 67 7.18 2.70 11.88
N ASP A 68 5.98 2.75 12.43
CA ASP A 68 5.41 1.61 13.18
C ASP A 68 4.71 0.61 12.26
N ALA A 69 4.29 1.06 11.10
CA ALA A 69 3.60 0.22 10.13
C ALA A 69 3.74 0.78 8.70
N ILE A 70 3.65 -0.11 7.72
CA ILE A 70 3.62 0.23 6.30
C ILE A 70 2.31 -0.30 5.71
N ILE A 71 1.62 0.56 4.96
CA ILE A 71 0.50 0.17 4.08
C ILE A 71 1.04 0.29 2.66
N PHE A 72 1.17 -0.82 1.95
CA PHE A 72 1.89 -0.86 0.68
C PHE A 72 1.02 -1.35 -0.46
N ASN A 73 0.88 -0.50 -1.48
CA ASN A 73 0.32 -0.91 -2.77
C ASN A 73 1.47 -0.97 -3.79
N PRO A 74 2.02 -2.16 -4.08
CA PRO A 74 3.17 -2.28 -4.97
C PRO A 74 2.83 -2.05 -6.45
N GLY A 75 1.55 -1.95 -6.79
CA GLY A 75 1.13 -1.95 -8.18
C GLY A 75 1.51 -3.27 -8.84
N ALA A 76 1.88 -3.22 -10.13
CA ALA A 76 2.23 -4.43 -10.87
C ALA A 76 3.49 -5.13 -10.35
N PHE A 77 4.35 -4.44 -9.59
CA PHE A 77 5.51 -5.08 -8.98
C PHE A 77 5.14 -6.25 -8.07
N THR A 78 3.92 -6.27 -7.53
CA THR A 78 3.46 -7.36 -6.66
C THR A 78 3.57 -8.72 -7.33
N HIS A 79 3.48 -8.77 -8.67
CA HIS A 79 3.43 -10.02 -9.42
C HIS A 79 4.81 -10.61 -9.71
N TYR A 80 5.89 -9.82 -9.59
CA TYR A 80 7.21 -10.28 -10.00
C TYR A 80 8.41 -9.68 -9.26
N SER A 81 8.21 -8.71 -8.37
CA SER A 81 9.37 -8.10 -7.70
C SER A 81 9.81 -8.91 -6.49
N TYR A 82 10.74 -9.83 -6.71
CA TYR A 82 11.40 -10.52 -5.62
C TYR A 82 12.26 -9.57 -4.79
N ALA A 83 12.78 -8.50 -5.40
CA ALA A 83 13.57 -7.51 -4.68
C ALA A 83 12.74 -6.78 -3.63
N LEU A 84 11.48 -6.44 -3.92
CA LEU A 84 10.57 -5.85 -2.93
C LEU A 84 10.19 -6.86 -1.84
N HIS A 85 9.96 -8.12 -2.21
CA HIS A 85 9.76 -9.19 -1.23
C HIS A 85 10.93 -9.24 -0.24
N ASP A 86 12.15 -9.26 -0.76
CA ASP A 86 13.34 -9.34 0.07
C ASP A 86 13.53 -8.11 0.96
N ALA A 87 13.22 -6.92 0.42
CA ALA A 87 13.29 -5.67 1.20
C ALA A 87 12.33 -5.71 2.40
N LEU A 88 11.10 -6.17 2.18
CA LEU A 88 10.11 -6.30 3.25
C LEU A 88 10.53 -7.32 4.30
N LYS A 89 11.15 -8.42 3.87
CA LYS A 89 11.66 -9.45 4.80
C LYS A 89 12.87 -8.97 5.59
N ALA A 90 13.61 -8.00 5.07
CA ALA A 90 14.83 -7.50 5.72
C ALA A 90 14.55 -6.54 6.88
N ILE A 91 13.34 -6.02 7.00
CA ILE A 91 12.97 -5.06 8.05
C ILE A 91 12.02 -5.69 9.08
N GLN A 92 11.91 -5.03 10.23
CA GLN A 92 11.01 -5.46 11.29
C GLN A 92 9.67 -4.72 11.27
N THR A 93 9.58 -3.57 10.60
CA THR A 93 8.34 -2.83 10.48
C THR A 93 7.30 -3.66 9.73
N PRO A 94 6.13 -3.94 10.34
CA PRO A 94 5.11 -4.76 9.69
C PRO A 94 4.46 -4.03 8.53
N CYS A 95 4.06 -4.80 7.51
CA CYS A 95 3.45 -4.28 6.29
C CYS A 95 2.17 -5.03 5.96
N ILE A 96 1.12 -4.31 5.56
CA ILE A 96 -0.05 -4.88 4.91
C ILE A 96 -0.04 -4.43 3.45
N GLU A 97 -0.20 -5.38 2.53
CA GLU A 97 -0.32 -5.12 1.12
C GLU A 97 -1.76 -4.79 0.75
N VAL A 98 -1.97 -3.75 -0.06
CA VAL A 98 -3.31 -3.30 -0.49
C VAL A 98 -3.36 -3.18 -2.00
N HIS A 99 -4.44 -3.66 -2.61
CA HIS A 99 -4.77 -3.45 -4.01
C HIS A 99 -6.18 -2.86 -4.12
N ILE A 100 -6.32 -1.83 -4.95
CA ILE A 100 -7.61 -1.15 -5.17
C ILE A 100 -8.57 -2.06 -5.89
N SER A 101 -8.09 -2.71 -6.97
CA SER A 101 -8.91 -3.64 -7.76
C SER A 101 -8.94 -5.03 -7.14
N ASN A 102 -10.00 -5.78 -7.47
CA ASN A 102 -10.02 -7.20 -7.17
C ASN A 102 -9.17 -7.93 -8.22
N VAL A 103 -7.91 -8.20 -7.87
CA VAL A 103 -6.94 -8.82 -8.78
C VAL A 103 -7.39 -10.20 -9.28
N HIS A 104 -8.26 -10.89 -8.54
CA HIS A 104 -8.77 -12.22 -8.92
C HIS A 104 -9.81 -12.15 -10.03
N GLN A 105 -10.35 -10.98 -10.35
CA GLN A 105 -11.28 -10.75 -11.46
C GLN A 105 -10.57 -10.28 -12.74
N ARG A 106 -9.26 -10.17 -12.72
CA ARG A 106 -8.45 -9.64 -13.81
C ARG A 106 -7.64 -10.74 -14.48
N GLU A 107 -6.66 -10.38 -15.31
CA GLU A 107 -5.83 -11.35 -16.03
C GLU A 107 -5.13 -12.30 -15.04
N GLU A 108 -4.91 -13.54 -15.49
CA GLU A 108 -4.37 -14.60 -14.63
C GLU A 108 -3.04 -14.20 -13.96
N PHE A 109 -2.17 -13.46 -14.66
CA PHE A 109 -0.87 -13.07 -14.10
C PHE A 109 -1.03 -12.16 -12.87
N ARG A 110 -2.21 -11.54 -12.68
CA ARG A 110 -2.48 -10.66 -11.52
C ARG A 110 -2.96 -11.42 -10.29
N HIS A 111 -3.21 -12.73 -10.42
CA HIS A 111 -3.73 -13.52 -9.30
C HIS A 111 -2.65 -13.86 -8.27
N LYS A 112 -1.37 -13.78 -8.64
CA LYS A 112 -0.26 -14.10 -7.75
C LYS A 112 0.45 -12.85 -7.28
N SER A 113 0.70 -12.78 -5.96
CA SER A 113 1.57 -11.79 -5.37
C SER A 113 2.83 -12.47 -4.82
N VAL A 114 4.01 -11.96 -5.19
CA VAL A 114 5.27 -12.41 -4.61
C VAL A 114 5.67 -11.56 -3.40
N THR A 115 5.02 -10.40 -3.20
CA THR A 115 5.29 -9.51 -2.08
C THR A 115 4.40 -9.79 -0.87
N ALA A 116 3.16 -10.27 -1.09
CA ALA A 116 2.23 -10.57 -0.01
C ALA A 116 2.78 -11.56 1.03
N PRO A 117 3.55 -12.61 0.66
CA PRO A 117 4.12 -13.52 1.65
C PRO A 117 5.08 -12.85 2.64
N ALA A 118 5.62 -11.67 2.30
CA ALA A 118 6.49 -10.89 3.18
C ALA A 118 5.71 -9.90 4.05
N CYS A 119 4.38 -9.85 3.91
CA CYS A 119 3.49 -8.95 4.64
C CYS A 119 2.70 -9.69 5.71
N VAL A 120 2.13 -8.93 6.64
CA VAL A 120 1.20 -9.48 7.66
C VAL A 120 -0.03 -10.07 6.98
N GLY A 121 -0.53 -9.40 5.94
CA GLY A 121 -1.70 -9.83 5.19
C GLY A 121 -1.89 -8.98 3.95
N GLN A 122 -2.99 -9.24 3.23
CA GLN A 122 -3.31 -8.57 1.97
C GLN A 122 -4.80 -8.22 1.94
N ILE A 123 -5.11 -7.03 1.44
CA ILE A 123 -6.49 -6.59 1.20
C ILE A 123 -6.60 -6.23 -0.29
N CYS A 124 -7.56 -6.84 -0.99
CA CYS A 124 -7.76 -6.62 -2.42
C CYS A 124 -9.22 -6.28 -2.71
N GLY A 125 -9.46 -5.41 -3.68
CA GLY A 125 -10.77 -5.27 -4.30
C GLY A 125 -11.75 -4.34 -3.60
N LEU A 126 -11.33 -3.62 -2.60
CA LEU A 126 -12.22 -2.76 -1.80
C LEU A 126 -12.01 -1.27 -2.08
N GLY A 127 -11.43 -0.94 -3.22
CA GLY A 127 -11.15 0.45 -3.59
C GLY A 127 -10.20 1.12 -2.61
N LEU A 128 -10.35 2.43 -2.45
CA LEU A 128 -9.54 3.20 -1.51
C LEU A 128 -9.79 2.83 -0.06
N LYS A 129 -10.97 2.29 0.24
CA LYS A 129 -11.31 1.86 1.60
C LYS A 129 -10.39 0.77 2.11
N GLY A 130 -9.80 -0.02 1.21
CA GLY A 130 -8.82 -1.04 1.58
C GLY A 130 -7.64 -0.47 2.36
N TYR A 131 -7.18 0.73 1.99
CA TYR A 131 -6.12 1.43 2.74
C TYR A 131 -6.57 1.74 4.17
N LEU A 132 -7.80 2.20 4.34
CA LEU A 132 -8.33 2.56 5.66
C LEU A 132 -8.49 1.32 6.55
N LEU A 133 -8.93 0.21 5.96
CA LEU A 133 -9.07 -1.06 6.68
C LEU A 133 -7.70 -1.60 7.13
N ALA A 134 -6.69 -1.48 6.28
CA ALA A 134 -5.33 -1.86 6.66
C ALA A 134 -4.81 -1.00 7.81
N MET A 135 -5.08 0.30 7.77
CA MET A 135 -4.72 1.21 8.86
C MET A 135 -5.44 0.84 10.15
N ASP A 136 -6.73 0.50 10.07
CA ASP A 136 -7.53 0.10 11.24
C ASP A 136 -6.96 -1.13 11.93
N TYR A 137 -6.40 -2.06 11.16
CA TYR A 137 -5.72 -3.21 11.75
C TYR A 137 -4.60 -2.79 12.70
N PHE A 138 -3.76 -1.84 12.26
CA PHE A 138 -2.64 -1.36 13.08
C PHE A 138 -3.08 -0.41 14.18
N LEU A 139 -4.13 0.38 13.95
CA LEU A 139 -4.62 1.38 14.92
C LEU A 139 -5.49 0.80 16.02
N GLY A 140 -5.83 -0.48 15.96
CA GLY A 140 -6.71 -1.10 16.95
C GLY A 140 -8.18 -0.88 16.60
N TYR A 141 -8.67 -1.62 15.61
CA TYR A 141 -10.04 -1.51 15.13
C TYR A 141 -11.03 -1.82 16.25
N GLY A 142 -11.97 -0.91 16.47
CA GLY A 142 -13.04 -1.09 17.45
C GLY A 142 -12.65 -0.83 18.92
N GLU A 143 -11.47 -0.35 19.14
CA GLU A 143 -10.98 0.02 20.47
C GLU A 143 -11.24 1.48 20.82
#